data_e85d1a75100289c9ea2b31ae4e7acc0b
#
_entry.id   e85d1a75100289c9ea2b31ae4e7acc0b
#
_cell.length_a   1.000
_cell.length_b   1.000
_cell.length_c   1.000
_cell.angle_alpha   90.00
_cell.angle_beta   90.00
_cell.angle_gamma   90.00
#
_symmetry.space_group_name_H-M   'P 1'
#
loop_
_entity.id
_entity.type
_entity.pdbx_description
1 polymer ?
#
loop_
_entity_poly.entity_id
_entity_poly.type
_entity_poly.pdbx_seq_one_letter_code
_entity_poly.pdbx_strand_id
1 'polypeptide(L)'
;MARPLRIEYPGAVYHVTARGNARQPIFRDEPDRRLFLSTFDHVRARYGWLCHAYCLMTNHYHLLIETTRPTLSRGMRQLNGVYTQAFNRRHRRVGHLFQGRYHAVVVEKEAHLLELCRYVVLNPVRVKACRTAGKWRWSSYRATAGLTPAPPFLRIDWLLGQFGQARRQAQARYRTFVREGLGRHPWQNLRGQIYLGSEDFMARLTTKMERQQEVPRVQRHPVRPRLEDILRSRGDQGIAVAYRRHGYRLREIADHLRVHYATVSRRLRKTEDVRDV
;
A
#
# COMPACT_ATOMS: atom_id res chain seq x y z
N MET A 1 14.76 2.48 11.89
CA MET A 1 13.54 1.67 11.63
C MET A 1 13.82 0.70 10.49
N ALA A 2 13.54 -0.59 10.71
CA ALA A 2 13.68 -1.60 9.66
C ALA A 2 12.76 -1.28 8.47
N ARG A 3 13.27 -1.46 7.27
CA ARG A 3 12.55 -1.15 6.03
C ARG A 3 11.46 -2.19 5.76
N PRO A 4 10.21 -1.81 5.39
CA PRO A 4 9.18 -2.77 5.03
C PRO A 4 9.64 -3.69 3.91
N LEU A 5 9.33 -4.98 4.06
CA LEU A 5 9.56 -5.98 3.03
C LEU A 5 8.72 -5.67 1.80
N ARG A 6 9.23 -6.04 0.65
CA ARG A 6 8.51 -6.01 -0.61
C ARG A 6 8.22 -7.42 -1.04
N ILE A 7 6.96 -7.81 -0.88
CA ILE A 7 6.49 -9.11 -1.31
C ILE A 7 6.15 -8.99 -2.78
N GLU A 8 6.79 -9.80 -3.60
CA GLU A 8 6.57 -9.81 -5.04
C GLU A 8 6.25 -11.24 -5.51
N TYR A 9 5.11 -11.41 -6.19
CA TYR A 9 4.72 -12.67 -6.82
C TYR A 9 3.84 -12.38 -8.06
N PRO A 10 3.73 -13.33 -9.00
CA PRO A 10 2.86 -13.20 -10.16
C PRO A 10 1.40 -13.06 -9.75
N GLY A 11 0.66 -12.12 -10.35
CA GLY A 11 -0.74 -11.85 -10.04
C GLY A 11 -0.95 -11.03 -8.75
N ALA A 12 0.11 -10.52 -8.14
CA ALA A 12 -0.01 -9.69 -6.94
C ALA A 12 -0.61 -8.32 -7.25
N VAL A 13 -1.60 -7.93 -6.46
CA VAL A 13 -2.19 -6.60 -6.51
C VAL A 13 -1.57 -5.73 -5.42
N TYR A 14 -1.22 -4.50 -5.78
CA TYR A 14 -0.59 -3.56 -4.88
C TYR A 14 -1.28 -2.20 -4.91
N HIS A 15 -1.53 -1.64 -3.73
CA HIS A 15 -1.71 -0.20 -3.60
C HIS A 15 -0.35 0.44 -3.35
N VAL A 16 0.11 1.22 -4.32
CA VAL A 16 1.43 1.86 -4.30
C VAL A 16 1.30 3.36 -4.12
N THR A 17 2.10 3.92 -3.22
CA THR A 17 2.18 5.36 -3.00
C THR A 17 3.64 5.83 -2.91
N ALA A 18 3.92 7.04 -3.37
CA ALA A 18 5.15 7.75 -3.07
C ALA A 18 4.84 9.23 -2.86
N ARG A 19 5.53 9.83 -1.90
CA ARG A 19 5.30 11.22 -1.49
C ARG A 19 6.55 12.05 -1.71
N GLY A 20 6.35 13.31 -2.00
CA GLY A 20 7.42 14.28 -2.14
C GLY A 20 8.24 14.46 -0.86
N ASN A 21 9.55 14.67 -1.03
CA ASN A 21 10.45 15.00 0.07
C ASN A 21 9.95 16.26 0.79
N ALA A 22 10.00 16.26 2.12
CA ALA A 22 9.44 17.31 2.98
C ALA A 22 7.97 17.66 2.64
N ARG A 23 7.20 16.70 2.11
CA ARG A 23 5.82 16.89 1.61
C ARG A 23 5.68 17.92 0.49
N GLN A 24 6.77 18.29 -0.17
CA GLN A 24 6.78 19.23 -1.28
C GLN A 24 6.05 18.68 -2.51
N PRO A 25 5.51 19.55 -3.38
CA PRO A 25 4.88 19.14 -4.63
C PRO A 25 5.81 18.28 -5.50
N ILE A 26 5.27 17.17 -5.99
CA ILE A 26 5.89 16.34 -7.03
C ILE A 26 5.27 16.59 -8.40
N PHE A 27 4.19 17.34 -8.45
CA PHE A 27 3.55 17.86 -9.65
C PHE A 27 3.27 19.35 -9.45
N ARG A 28 3.97 20.21 -10.17
CA ARG A 28 3.78 21.67 -10.12
C ARG A 28 2.67 22.12 -11.06
N ASP A 29 2.58 21.44 -12.21
CA ASP A 29 1.65 21.80 -13.28
C ASP A 29 1.09 20.56 -14.00
N GLU A 30 0.33 20.81 -15.07
CA GLU A 30 -0.25 19.78 -15.92
C GLU A 30 0.78 18.98 -16.72
N PRO A 31 1.80 19.60 -17.34
CA PRO A 31 2.87 18.88 -18.00
C PRO A 31 3.60 17.86 -17.11
N ASP A 32 3.81 18.15 -15.83
CA ASP A 32 4.42 17.19 -14.88
C ASP A 32 3.54 15.93 -14.71
N ARG A 33 2.22 16.12 -14.61
CA ARG A 33 1.30 14.99 -14.47
C ARG A 33 1.20 14.16 -15.74
N ARG A 34 1.22 14.81 -16.90
CA ARG A 34 1.24 14.12 -18.20
C ARG A 34 2.55 13.33 -18.36
N LEU A 35 3.67 13.92 -18.00
CA LEU A 35 4.98 13.28 -18.03
C LEU A 35 5.01 12.04 -17.11
N PHE A 36 4.45 12.15 -15.90
CA PHE A 36 4.34 11.01 -14.99
C PHE A 36 3.49 9.89 -15.58
N LEU A 37 2.31 10.20 -16.13
CA LEU A 37 1.42 9.18 -16.73
C LEU A 37 2.05 8.53 -17.95
N SER A 38 2.74 9.29 -18.80
CA SER A 38 3.49 8.75 -19.94
C SER A 38 4.63 7.84 -19.48
N THR A 39 5.42 8.25 -18.49
CA THR A 39 6.48 7.42 -17.88
C THR A 39 5.90 6.16 -17.26
N PHE A 40 4.77 6.27 -16.56
CA PHE A 40 4.06 5.14 -15.98
C PHE A 40 3.60 4.15 -17.05
N ASP A 41 3.04 4.63 -18.16
CA ASP A 41 2.57 3.76 -19.25
C ASP A 41 3.73 2.97 -19.87
N HIS A 42 4.87 3.60 -20.13
CA HIS A 42 6.08 2.92 -20.59
C HIS A 42 6.58 1.85 -19.61
N VAL A 43 6.63 2.18 -18.32
CA VAL A 43 7.06 1.25 -17.27
C VAL A 43 6.09 0.08 -17.15
N ARG A 44 4.78 0.33 -17.09
CA ARG A 44 3.78 -0.73 -16.99
C ARG A 44 3.82 -1.66 -18.19
N ALA A 45 4.00 -1.12 -19.41
CA ALA A 45 4.12 -1.93 -20.62
C ALA A 45 5.36 -2.84 -20.57
N ARG A 46 6.52 -2.28 -20.18
CA ARG A 46 7.78 -2.99 -20.06
C ARG A 46 7.72 -4.15 -19.04
N TYR A 47 7.06 -3.93 -17.90
CA TYR A 47 7.02 -4.90 -16.80
C TYR A 47 5.74 -5.73 -16.73
N GLY A 48 4.82 -5.52 -17.68
CA GLY A 48 3.56 -6.29 -17.77
C GLY A 48 2.59 -5.96 -16.63
N TRP A 49 2.51 -4.71 -16.19
CA TRP A 49 1.59 -4.31 -15.13
C TRP A 49 0.19 -4.00 -15.68
N LEU A 50 -0.83 -4.31 -14.90
CA LEU A 50 -2.21 -3.90 -15.14
C LEU A 50 -2.55 -2.77 -14.15
N CYS A 51 -3.07 -1.67 -14.64
CA CYS A 51 -3.51 -0.54 -13.79
C CYS A 51 -5.01 -0.57 -13.61
N HIS A 52 -5.47 -0.71 -12.38
CA HIS A 52 -6.91 -0.74 -12.04
C HIS A 52 -7.44 0.64 -11.63
N ALA A 53 -6.62 1.43 -10.94
CA ALA A 53 -6.95 2.81 -10.58
C ALA A 53 -5.69 3.63 -10.32
N TYR A 54 -5.80 4.95 -10.48
CA TYR A 54 -4.76 5.89 -10.07
C TYR A 54 -5.35 7.22 -9.60
N CYS A 55 -4.56 7.94 -8.82
CA CYS A 55 -4.83 9.32 -8.44
C CYS A 55 -3.52 10.07 -8.21
N LEU A 56 -3.32 11.16 -8.96
CA LEU A 56 -2.17 12.05 -8.81
C LEU A 56 -2.60 13.25 -7.96
N MET A 57 -2.14 13.29 -6.73
CA MET A 57 -2.31 14.44 -5.82
C MET A 57 -1.19 15.46 -6.08
N THR A 58 -1.17 16.58 -5.41
CA THR A 58 -0.10 17.58 -5.63
C THR A 58 1.27 17.08 -5.19
N ASN A 59 1.37 16.44 -4.04
CA ASN A 59 2.64 16.05 -3.43
C ASN A 59 2.83 14.53 -3.27
N HIS A 60 1.92 13.72 -3.79
CA HIS A 60 2.00 12.26 -3.80
C HIS A 60 1.10 11.67 -4.88
N TYR A 61 1.26 10.39 -5.13
CA TYR A 61 0.36 9.64 -6.01
C TYR A 61 -0.10 8.34 -5.36
N HIS A 62 -1.22 7.83 -5.84
CA HIS A 62 -1.75 6.51 -5.59
C HIS A 62 -1.85 5.74 -6.90
N LEU A 63 -1.31 4.53 -6.93
CA LEU A 63 -1.49 3.58 -8.02
C LEU A 63 -2.04 2.28 -7.46
N LEU A 64 -3.03 1.70 -8.11
CA LEU A 64 -3.55 0.37 -7.83
C LEU A 64 -3.21 -0.50 -9.02
N ILE A 65 -2.19 -1.33 -8.87
CA ILE A 65 -1.59 -2.10 -9.95
C ILE A 65 -1.53 -3.59 -9.62
N GLU A 66 -1.66 -4.41 -10.64
CA GLU A 66 -1.44 -5.85 -10.58
C GLU A 66 -0.21 -6.19 -11.43
N THR A 67 0.68 -7.03 -10.91
CA THR A 67 1.91 -7.41 -11.60
C THR A 67 1.81 -8.84 -12.11
N THR A 68 1.96 -9.06 -13.41
CA THR A 68 1.93 -10.42 -14.01
C THR A 68 3.20 -11.23 -13.69
N ARG A 69 4.26 -10.56 -13.28
CA ARG A 69 5.56 -11.12 -12.86
C ARG A 69 6.06 -10.37 -11.63
N PRO A 70 6.97 -10.93 -10.79
CA PRO A 70 7.51 -10.27 -9.60
C PRO A 70 8.48 -9.13 -9.99
N THR A 71 7.95 -8.01 -10.44
CA THR A 71 8.71 -6.90 -11.04
C THR A 71 8.43 -5.55 -10.40
N LEU A 72 7.69 -5.51 -9.29
CA LEU A 72 7.28 -4.25 -8.65
C LEU A 72 8.48 -3.36 -8.31
N SER A 73 9.49 -3.89 -7.62
CA SER A 73 10.66 -3.12 -7.19
C SER A 73 11.45 -2.56 -8.36
N ARG A 74 11.63 -3.36 -9.42
CA ARG A 74 12.35 -2.95 -10.63
C ARG A 74 11.61 -1.85 -11.37
N GLY A 75 10.30 -2.03 -11.58
CA GLY A 75 9.48 -1.05 -12.28
C GLY A 75 9.31 0.25 -11.49
N MET A 76 9.12 0.17 -10.16
CA MET A 76 9.01 1.36 -9.32
C MET A 76 10.33 2.15 -9.23
N ARG A 77 11.47 1.46 -9.23
CA ARG A 77 12.79 2.11 -9.33
C ARG A 77 12.89 2.89 -10.65
N GLN A 78 12.47 2.29 -11.77
CA GLN A 78 12.49 2.94 -13.07
C GLN A 78 11.50 4.11 -13.11
N LEU A 79 10.24 3.93 -12.70
CA LEU A 79 9.21 4.98 -12.69
C LEU A 79 9.68 6.21 -11.91
N ASN A 80 10.01 6.02 -10.64
CA ASN A 80 10.40 7.13 -9.79
C ASN A 80 11.73 7.76 -10.20
N GLY A 81 12.69 6.96 -10.68
CA GLY A 81 13.99 7.45 -11.15
C GLY A 81 13.88 8.31 -12.40
N VAL A 82 13.22 7.80 -13.44
CA VAL A 82 13.03 8.53 -14.71
C VAL A 82 12.21 9.80 -14.48
N TYR A 83 11.11 9.69 -13.73
CA TYR A 83 10.29 10.85 -13.42
C TYR A 83 11.07 11.91 -12.61
N THR A 84 11.85 11.52 -11.59
CA THR A 84 12.67 12.44 -10.80
C THR A 84 13.67 13.19 -11.67
N GLN A 85 14.38 12.49 -12.56
CA GLN A 85 15.35 13.11 -13.46
C GLN A 85 14.69 14.12 -14.39
N ALA A 86 13.56 13.76 -15.00
CA ALA A 86 12.82 14.63 -15.91
C ALA A 86 12.22 15.85 -15.18
N PHE A 87 11.63 15.64 -14.01
CA PHE A 87 11.13 16.73 -13.15
C PHE A 87 12.24 17.69 -12.73
N ASN A 88 13.36 17.17 -12.23
CA ASN A 88 14.49 17.98 -11.78
C ASN A 88 15.08 18.79 -12.93
N ARG A 89 15.26 18.19 -14.12
CA ARG A 89 15.72 18.90 -15.33
C ARG A 89 14.76 20.01 -15.69
N ARG A 90 13.46 19.74 -15.75
CA ARG A 90 12.44 20.71 -16.14
C ARG A 90 12.36 21.89 -15.18
N HIS A 91 12.51 21.63 -13.87
CA HIS A 91 12.38 22.65 -12.82
C HIS A 91 13.72 23.17 -12.28
N ARG A 92 14.85 22.86 -12.95
CA ARG A 92 16.21 23.26 -12.55
C ARG A 92 16.49 22.94 -11.08
N ARG A 93 16.11 21.72 -10.63
CA ARG A 93 16.31 21.23 -9.27
C ARG A 93 17.39 20.18 -9.20
N VAL A 94 17.99 20.05 -8.01
CA VAL A 94 18.89 18.95 -7.63
C VAL A 94 18.35 18.21 -6.42
N GLY A 95 18.81 16.98 -6.21
CA GLY A 95 18.48 16.17 -5.05
C GLY A 95 17.20 15.34 -5.19
N HIS A 96 16.76 14.77 -4.09
CA HIS A 96 15.64 13.83 -4.05
C HIS A 96 14.29 14.52 -4.25
N LEU A 97 13.49 14.01 -5.19
CA LEU A 97 12.09 14.43 -5.36
C LEU A 97 11.18 13.74 -4.36
N PHE A 98 11.38 12.43 -4.13
CA PHE A 98 10.57 11.63 -3.23
C PHE A 98 11.21 11.44 -1.86
N GLN A 99 10.36 11.34 -0.82
CA GLN A 99 10.75 11.05 0.55
C GLN A 99 11.07 9.55 0.70
N GLY A 100 12.28 9.16 0.31
CA GLY A 100 12.71 7.76 0.35
C GLY A 100 12.04 6.88 -0.69
N ARG A 101 11.82 5.60 -0.35
CA ARG A 101 11.23 4.61 -1.26
C ARG A 101 9.71 4.75 -1.31
N TYR A 102 9.08 4.22 -2.38
CA TYR A 102 7.63 4.03 -2.43
C TYR A 102 7.16 3.10 -1.30
N HIS A 103 5.92 3.29 -0.87
CA HIS A 103 5.20 2.37 0.00
C HIS A 103 4.29 1.49 -0.86
N ALA A 104 4.20 0.20 -0.55
CA ALA A 104 3.32 -0.74 -1.23
C ALA A 104 2.60 -1.62 -0.20
N VAL A 105 1.30 -1.73 -0.35
CA VAL A 105 0.44 -2.66 0.38
C VAL A 105 0.01 -3.74 -0.59
N VAL A 106 0.27 -5.01 -0.25
CA VAL A 106 -0.26 -6.17 -0.98
C VAL A 106 -1.73 -6.32 -0.63
N VAL A 107 -2.55 -6.52 -1.65
CA VAL A 107 -4.00 -6.51 -1.55
C VAL A 107 -4.57 -7.86 -1.96
N GLU A 108 -5.46 -8.42 -1.15
CA GLU A 108 -6.30 -9.55 -1.54
C GLU A 108 -7.32 -9.07 -2.57
N LYS A 109 -7.16 -9.53 -3.82
CA LYS A 109 -7.85 -8.99 -4.99
C LYS A 109 -9.36 -9.05 -4.83
N GLU A 110 -9.89 -10.23 -4.58
CA GLU A 110 -11.33 -10.47 -4.57
C GLU A 110 -12.05 -9.71 -3.44
N ALA A 111 -11.40 -9.58 -2.29
CA ALA A 111 -12.00 -8.96 -1.11
C ALA A 111 -11.88 -7.42 -1.08
N HIS A 112 -10.79 -6.86 -1.64
CA HIS A 112 -10.44 -5.47 -1.36
C HIS A 112 -10.22 -4.59 -2.60
N LEU A 113 -10.05 -5.17 -3.81
CA LEU A 113 -9.71 -4.37 -5.00
C LEU A 113 -10.78 -3.33 -5.33
N LEU A 114 -12.05 -3.70 -5.28
CA LEU A 114 -13.18 -2.81 -5.58
C LEU A 114 -13.21 -1.59 -4.64
N GLU A 115 -13.08 -1.84 -3.33
CA GLU A 115 -13.07 -0.79 -2.31
C GLU A 115 -11.84 0.13 -2.44
N LEU A 116 -10.70 -0.44 -2.81
CA LEU A 116 -9.49 0.36 -3.04
C LEU A 116 -9.56 1.19 -4.32
N CYS A 117 -10.22 0.70 -5.39
CA CYS A 117 -10.50 1.52 -6.57
C CYS A 117 -11.29 2.77 -6.18
N ARG A 118 -12.34 2.60 -5.36
CA ARG A 118 -13.13 3.71 -4.81
C ARG A 118 -12.29 4.63 -3.93
N TYR A 119 -11.53 4.05 -3.00
CA TYR A 119 -10.67 4.81 -2.09
C TYR A 119 -9.69 5.69 -2.86
N VAL A 120 -8.99 5.14 -3.86
CA VAL A 120 -7.99 5.85 -4.65
C VAL A 120 -8.57 7.08 -5.34
N VAL A 121 -9.74 6.96 -5.96
CA VAL A 121 -10.35 8.08 -6.70
C VAL A 121 -11.03 9.11 -5.79
N LEU A 122 -11.33 8.75 -4.53
CA LEU A 122 -11.90 9.66 -3.53
C LEU A 122 -10.83 10.45 -2.74
N ASN A 123 -9.54 10.15 -2.90
CA ASN A 123 -8.50 10.86 -2.15
C ASN A 123 -8.59 12.40 -2.26
N PRO A 124 -8.82 13.01 -3.44
CA PRO A 124 -8.94 14.46 -3.55
C PRO A 124 -10.13 15.03 -2.77
N VAL A 125 -11.25 14.28 -2.72
CA VAL A 125 -12.45 14.70 -1.98
C VAL A 125 -12.21 14.60 -0.47
N ARG A 126 -11.54 13.54 -0.01
CA ARG A 126 -11.19 13.31 1.40
C ARG A 126 -10.32 14.41 1.99
N VAL A 127 -9.39 14.94 1.19
CA VAL A 127 -8.53 16.06 1.61
C VAL A 127 -9.13 17.43 1.24
N LYS A 128 -10.41 17.46 0.82
CA LYS A 128 -11.13 18.68 0.44
C LYS A 128 -10.50 19.47 -0.71
N ALA A 129 -9.67 18.83 -1.56
CA ALA A 129 -9.10 19.45 -2.75
C ALA A 129 -10.16 19.68 -3.85
N CYS A 130 -11.27 18.94 -3.83
CA CYS A 130 -12.42 19.13 -4.67
C CYS A 130 -13.69 18.59 -3.99
N ARG A 131 -14.86 19.04 -4.47
CA ARG A 131 -16.18 18.63 -3.91
C ARG A 131 -16.60 17.22 -4.32
N THR A 132 -16.24 16.79 -5.53
CA THR A 132 -16.61 15.47 -6.07
C THR A 132 -15.45 14.87 -6.85
N ALA A 133 -15.37 13.53 -6.93
CA ALA A 133 -14.32 12.83 -7.68
C ALA A 133 -14.27 13.23 -9.16
N GLY A 134 -15.39 13.57 -9.77
CA GLY A 134 -15.48 14.03 -11.17
C GLY A 134 -14.81 15.37 -11.45
N LYS A 135 -14.63 16.21 -10.43
CA LYS A 135 -13.93 17.50 -10.53
C LYS A 135 -12.40 17.35 -10.49
N TRP A 136 -11.89 16.20 -10.05
CA TRP A 136 -10.46 15.93 -10.06
C TRP A 136 -10.05 15.18 -11.32
N ARG A 137 -9.49 15.91 -12.30
CA ARG A 137 -9.15 15.35 -13.63
C ARG A 137 -7.93 14.38 -13.59
N TRP A 138 -7.14 14.40 -12.53
CA TRP A 138 -5.90 13.63 -12.40
C TRP A 138 -6.09 12.30 -11.66
N SER A 139 -7.23 11.68 -11.85
CA SER A 139 -7.53 10.32 -11.36
C SER A 139 -8.22 9.48 -12.44
N SER A 140 -8.24 8.18 -12.25
CA SER A 140 -8.93 7.23 -13.11
C SER A 140 -10.48 7.36 -13.06
N TYR A 141 -11.03 8.15 -12.12
CA TYR A 141 -12.49 8.25 -11.95
C TYR A 141 -13.24 8.62 -13.24
N ARG A 142 -12.80 9.69 -13.91
CA ARG A 142 -13.54 10.19 -15.09
C ARG A 142 -13.60 9.15 -16.21
N ALA A 143 -12.52 8.44 -16.45
CA ALA A 143 -12.45 7.38 -17.44
C ALA A 143 -13.34 6.18 -17.07
N THR A 144 -13.26 5.71 -15.83
CA THR A 144 -14.09 4.60 -15.34
C THR A 144 -15.58 4.96 -15.31
N ALA A 145 -15.90 6.19 -14.93
CA ALA A 145 -17.28 6.72 -14.88
C ALA A 145 -17.88 7.03 -16.26
N GLY A 146 -17.11 6.88 -17.35
CA GLY A 146 -17.56 7.17 -18.72
C GLY A 146 -17.67 8.66 -19.05
N LEU A 147 -16.97 9.53 -18.29
CA LEU A 147 -16.95 10.98 -18.50
C LEU A 147 -15.84 11.43 -19.46
N THR A 148 -14.87 10.57 -19.73
CA THR A 148 -13.78 10.76 -20.70
C THR A 148 -13.38 9.39 -21.25
N PRO A 149 -12.75 9.33 -22.43
CA PRO A 149 -12.13 8.10 -22.92
C PRO A 149 -11.14 7.53 -21.91
N ALA A 150 -11.12 6.20 -21.79
CA ALA A 150 -10.15 5.53 -20.93
C ALA A 150 -8.78 5.48 -21.63
N PRO A 151 -7.69 5.87 -20.96
CA PRO A 151 -6.38 5.69 -21.52
C PRO A 151 -6.06 4.18 -21.67
N PRO A 152 -5.32 3.76 -22.71
CA PRO A 152 -5.10 2.33 -23.02
C PRO A 152 -4.48 1.52 -21.87
N PHE A 153 -3.77 2.17 -20.98
CA PHE A 153 -3.14 1.52 -19.84
C PHE A 153 -4.10 1.20 -18.69
N LEU A 154 -5.31 1.79 -18.66
CA LEU A 154 -6.27 1.64 -17.56
C LEU A 154 -7.21 0.46 -17.81
N ARG A 155 -7.22 -0.51 -16.92
CA ARG A 155 -8.09 -1.68 -16.95
C ARG A 155 -9.37 -1.43 -16.19
N ILE A 156 -10.44 -1.07 -16.93
CA ILE A 156 -11.74 -0.73 -16.32
C ILE A 156 -12.78 -1.85 -16.47
N ASP A 157 -12.55 -2.85 -17.32
CA ASP A 157 -13.58 -3.83 -17.65
C ASP A 157 -13.88 -4.75 -16.47
N TRP A 158 -12.86 -5.24 -15.74
CA TRP A 158 -13.06 -6.01 -14.52
C TRP A 158 -13.87 -5.20 -13.49
N LEU A 159 -13.48 -3.94 -13.26
CA LEU A 159 -14.15 -3.06 -12.30
C LEU A 159 -15.61 -2.78 -12.67
N LEU A 160 -15.87 -2.47 -13.93
CA LEU A 160 -17.23 -2.20 -14.40
C LEU A 160 -18.09 -3.47 -14.44
N GLY A 161 -17.48 -4.63 -14.70
CA GLY A 161 -18.14 -5.93 -14.65
C GLY A 161 -18.76 -6.25 -13.28
N GLN A 162 -18.22 -5.69 -12.19
CA GLN A 162 -18.81 -5.82 -10.85
C GLN A 162 -20.17 -5.08 -10.72
N PHE A 163 -20.48 -4.20 -11.64
CA PHE A 163 -21.71 -3.39 -11.64
C PHE A 163 -22.74 -3.80 -12.71
N GLY A 164 -22.40 -4.75 -13.58
CA GLY A 164 -23.29 -5.31 -14.58
C GLY A 164 -22.69 -5.37 -16.00
N GLN A 165 -23.42 -6.02 -16.92
CA GLN A 165 -22.96 -6.27 -18.29
C GLN A 165 -23.07 -5.02 -19.18
N ALA A 166 -24.15 -4.27 -19.05
CA ALA A 166 -24.40 -3.08 -19.87
C ALA A 166 -23.50 -1.93 -19.41
N ARG A 167 -22.53 -1.53 -20.24
CA ARG A 167 -21.48 -0.55 -19.91
C ARG A 167 -22.02 0.77 -19.34
N ARG A 168 -23.04 1.35 -19.98
CA ARG A 168 -23.63 2.61 -19.50
C ARG A 168 -24.26 2.47 -18.10
N GLN A 169 -24.95 1.36 -17.86
CA GLN A 169 -25.56 1.06 -16.57
C GLN A 169 -24.49 0.79 -15.50
N ALA A 170 -23.47 0.01 -15.83
CA ALA A 170 -22.33 -0.25 -14.95
C ALA A 170 -21.61 1.05 -14.54
N GLN A 171 -21.38 1.96 -15.48
CA GLN A 171 -20.83 3.28 -15.21
C GLN A 171 -21.72 4.14 -14.30
N ALA A 172 -23.04 4.09 -14.47
CA ALA A 172 -23.98 4.80 -13.60
C ALA A 172 -23.91 4.25 -12.16
N ARG A 173 -23.94 2.92 -12.00
CA ARG A 173 -23.82 2.26 -10.69
C ARG A 173 -22.45 2.53 -10.05
N TYR A 174 -21.36 2.52 -10.82
CA TYR A 174 -20.05 2.91 -10.34
C TYR A 174 -20.01 4.33 -9.79
N ARG A 175 -20.66 5.30 -10.47
CA ARG A 175 -20.73 6.69 -9.97
C ARG A 175 -21.44 6.76 -8.61
N THR A 176 -22.55 6.03 -8.45
CA THR A 176 -23.28 5.92 -7.18
C THR A 176 -22.40 5.28 -6.11
N PHE A 177 -21.78 4.13 -6.41
CA PHE A 177 -20.87 3.44 -5.51
C PHE A 177 -19.73 4.35 -5.01
N VAL A 178 -19.11 5.13 -5.89
CA VAL A 178 -18.05 6.06 -5.48
C VAL A 178 -18.60 7.17 -4.58
N ARG A 179 -19.73 7.75 -4.91
CA ARG A 179 -20.37 8.83 -4.13
C ARG A 179 -20.66 8.39 -2.70
N GLU A 180 -21.09 7.16 -2.49
CA GLU A 180 -21.45 6.59 -1.19
C GLU A 180 -20.23 6.15 -0.34
N GLY A 181 -19.03 6.28 -0.87
CA GLY A 181 -17.82 5.77 -0.23
C GLY A 181 -17.05 6.75 0.66
N LEU A 182 -17.51 7.99 0.86
CA LEU A 182 -16.72 9.02 1.55
C LEU A 182 -16.37 8.69 3.00
N GLY A 183 -17.27 8.03 3.74
CA GLY A 183 -17.05 7.65 5.15
C GLY A 183 -16.33 6.32 5.36
N ARG A 184 -16.04 5.57 4.31
CA ARG A 184 -15.47 4.23 4.44
C ARG A 184 -13.93 4.24 4.44
N HIS A 185 -13.33 3.47 5.36
CA HIS A 185 -11.89 3.36 5.52
C HIS A 185 -11.43 1.92 5.22
N PRO A 186 -10.88 1.62 4.02
CA PRO A 186 -10.49 0.26 3.65
C PRO A 186 -9.30 -0.29 4.45
N TRP A 187 -8.63 0.55 5.23
CA TRP A 187 -7.41 0.21 5.97
C TRP A 187 -7.65 -0.42 7.36
N GLN A 188 -8.88 -0.66 7.78
CA GLN A 188 -9.18 -1.26 9.08
C GLN A 188 -8.54 -2.64 9.25
N ASN A 189 -8.45 -3.41 8.16
CA ASN A 189 -7.84 -4.74 8.13
C ASN A 189 -6.37 -4.73 7.68
N LEU A 190 -5.70 -3.57 7.69
CA LEU A 190 -4.29 -3.47 7.33
C LEU A 190 -3.41 -4.12 8.41
N ARG A 191 -2.66 -5.15 8.04
CA ARG A 191 -1.75 -5.89 8.93
C ARG A 191 -0.29 -5.65 8.55
N GLY A 192 0.58 -5.56 9.56
CA GLY A 192 2.03 -5.38 9.36
C GLY A 192 2.42 -4.18 8.48
N GLN A 193 1.51 -3.24 8.23
CA GLN A 193 1.66 -2.09 7.31
C GLN A 193 1.79 -2.45 5.82
N ILE A 194 1.70 -3.72 5.44
CA ILE A 194 1.95 -4.19 4.07
C ILE A 194 0.92 -5.18 3.53
N TYR A 195 -0.04 -5.64 4.35
CA TYR A 195 -1.05 -6.61 3.94
C TYR A 195 -2.45 -6.05 4.14
N LEU A 196 -3.28 -6.16 3.12
CA LEU A 196 -4.71 -5.92 3.20
C LEU A 196 -5.44 -7.16 2.66
N GLY A 197 -5.97 -7.97 3.56
CA GLY A 197 -6.62 -9.23 3.23
C GLY A 197 -6.95 -10.07 4.45
N SER A 198 -7.52 -11.24 4.19
CA SER A 198 -7.87 -12.25 5.18
C SER A 198 -6.63 -12.88 5.85
N GLU A 199 -6.85 -13.57 6.96
CA GLU A 199 -5.78 -14.32 7.65
C GLU A 199 -5.21 -15.42 6.76
N ASP A 200 -6.06 -16.11 6.02
CA ASP A 200 -5.66 -17.16 5.07
C ASP A 200 -4.80 -16.60 3.92
N PHE A 201 -5.17 -15.44 3.40
CA PHE A 201 -4.36 -14.74 2.38
C PHE A 201 -2.97 -14.43 2.94
N MET A 202 -2.89 -13.90 4.14
CA MET A 202 -1.63 -13.58 4.78
C MET A 202 -0.79 -14.82 5.09
N ALA A 203 -1.42 -15.93 5.56
CA ALA A 203 -0.74 -17.19 5.82
C ALA A 203 -0.09 -17.74 4.54
N ARG A 204 -0.84 -17.77 3.42
CA ARG A 204 -0.30 -18.18 2.11
C ARG A 204 0.90 -17.35 1.65
N LEU A 205 0.90 -16.06 1.94
CA LEU A 205 2.02 -15.19 1.59
C LEU A 205 3.22 -15.41 2.52
N THR A 206 2.99 -15.62 3.81
CA THR A 206 4.04 -15.84 4.81
C THR A 206 4.84 -17.12 4.52
N THR A 207 4.18 -18.20 4.15
CA THR A 207 4.85 -19.46 3.75
C THR A 207 5.80 -19.26 2.56
N LYS A 208 5.46 -18.38 1.62
CA LYS A 208 6.35 -18.00 0.50
C LYS A 208 7.55 -17.16 0.94
N MET A 209 7.48 -16.54 2.12
CA MET A 209 8.48 -15.59 2.63
C MET A 209 9.47 -16.19 3.63
N GLU A 210 9.20 -17.34 4.22
CA GLU A 210 10.08 -17.98 5.24
C GLU A 210 11.51 -18.23 4.75
N ARG A 211 11.74 -18.16 3.44
CA ARG A 211 13.04 -18.29 2.81
C ARG A 211 13.87 -16.99 2.75
N GLN A 212 13.34 -15.85 3.24
CA GLN A 212 14.03 -14.55 3.17
C GLN A 212 14.48 -14.07 4.57
N GLN A 213 15.77 -14.15 4.87
CA GLN A 213 16.34 -13.84 6.18
C GLN A 213 16.30 -12.36 6.61
N GLU A 214 16.14 -11.41 5.67
CA GLU A 214 16.18 -9.96 5.95
C GLU A 214 14.82 -9.32 6.27
N VAL A 215 13.79 -10.09 6.58
CA VAL A 215 12.42 -9.59 6.81
C VAL A 215 12.26 -9.11 8.26
N PRO A 216 11.74 -7.89 8.51
CA PRO A 216 11.37 -7.46 9.85
C PRO A 216 10.39 -8.44 10.51
N ARG A 217 10.61 -8.80 11.78
CA ARG A 217 9.80 -9.79 12.52
C ARG A 217 8.31 -9.52 12.48
N VAL A 218 7.89 -8.26 12.58
CA VAL A 218 6.46 -7.84 12.47
C VAL A 218 5.83 -8.22 11.13
N GLN A 219 6.63 -8.32 10.08
CA GLN A 219 6.17 -8.64 8.72
C GLN A 219 6.23 -10.13 8.40
N ARG A 220 7.06 -10.90 9.14
CA ARG A 220 7.10 -12.37 9.03
C ARG A 220 5.88 -13.03 9.70
N HIS A 221 5.33 -12.38 10.73
CA HIS A 221 4.21 -12.89 11.49
C HIS A 221 3.05 -11.88 11.50
N PRO A 222 2.39 -11.64 10.36
CA PRO A 222 1.27 -10.69 10.26
C PRO A 222 0.04 -11.17 11.03
N VAL A 223 -0.15 -12.49 11.12
CA VAL A 223 -1.13 -13.13 12.02
C VAL A 223 -0.41 -13.54 13.30
N ARG A 224 -0.78 -12.91 14.41
CA ARG A 224 -0.17 -13.17 15.71
C ARG A 224 -1.27 -13.65 16.67
N PRO A 225 -1.02 -14.69 17.49
CA PRO A 225 -1.90 -14.99 18.61
C PRO A 225 -2.09 -13.74 19.48
N ARG A 226 -3.23 -13.63 20.14
CA ARG A 226 -3.46 -12.48 21.02
C ARG A 226 -2.36 -12.42 22.09
N LEU A 227 -1.88 -11.23 22.39
CA LEU A 227 -0.81 -11.01 23.35
C LEU A 227 -1.19 -11.54 24.74
N GLU A 228 -2.48 -11.41 25.08
CA GLU A 228 -3.08 -11.96 26.28
C GLU A 228 -2.88 -13.47 26.40
N ASP A 229 -3.15 -14.23 25.31
CA ASP A 229 -3.01 -15.68 25.28
C ASP A 229 -1.56 -16.13 25.42
N ILE A 230 -0.62 -15.36 24.84
CA ILE A 230 0.82 -15.65 24.93
C ILE A 230 1.35 -15.42 26.36
N LEU A 231 0.87 -14.34 27.00
CA LEU A 231 1.40 -13.92 28.31
C LEU A 231 0.73 -14.67 29.48
N ARG A 232 -0.54 -15.07 29.35
CA ARG A 232 -1.30 -15.75 30.41
C ARG A 232 -0.65 -17.05 30.85
N SER A 233 -0.07 -17.82 29.95
CA SER A 233 0.44 -19.17 30.23
C SER A 233 1.94 -19.25 30.51
N ARG A 234 2.72 -18.15 30.32
CA ARG A 234 4.19 -18.25 30.23
C ARG A 234 4.98 -17.17 30.98
N GLY A 235 4.36 -16.25 31.72
CA GLY A 235 5.07 -15.21 32.48
C GLY A 235 6.13 -14.47 31.67
N ASP A 236 7.36 -14.34 32.20
CA ASP A 236 8.48 -13.66 31.50
C ASP A 236 8.94 -14.40 30.24
N GLN A 237 8.78 -15.73 30.18
CA GLN A 237 9.02 -16.48 28.94
C GLN A 237 7.98 -16.10 27.85
N GLY A 238 6.76 -15.74 28.24
CA GLY A 238 5.74 -15.22 27.33
C GLY A 238 6.19 -13.93 26.65
N ILE A 239 6.89 -13.06 27.37
CA ILE A 239 7.50 -11.84 26.82
C ILE A 239 8.49 -12.19 25.71
N ALA A 240 9.38 -13.15 25.96
CA ALA A 240 10.36 -13.60 24.98
C ALA A 240 9.69 -14.24 23.75
N VAL A 241 8.65 -15.05 23.96
CA VAL A 241 7.85 -15.66 22.87
C VAL A 241 7.13 -14.58 22.07
N ALA A 242 6.44 -13.64 22.71
CA ALA A 242 5.74 -12.55 22.05
C ALA A 242 6.72 -11.69 21.20
N TYR A 243 7.84 -11.33 21.78
CA TYR A 243 8.84 -10.50 21.09
C TYR A 243 9.59 -11.25 19.99
N ARG A 244 10.12 -12.46 20.29
CA ARG A 244 11.03 -13.19 19.37
C ARG A 244 10.26 -14.01 18.34
N ARG A 245 9.21 -14.71 18.75
CA ARG A 245 8.49 -15.62 17.87
C ARG A 245 7.37 -14.90 17.10
N HIS A 246 6.62 -14.01 17.77
CA HIS A 246 5.44 -13.37 17.19
C HIS A 246 5.66 -11.90 16.79
N GLY A 247 6.86 -11.35 16.99
CA GLY A 247 7.24 -10.02 16.49
C GLY A 247 6.51 -8.85 17.15
N TYR A 248 6.00 -9.03 18.38
CA TYR A 248 5.45 -7.92 19.17
C TYR A 248 6.55 -6.91 19.52
N ARG A 249 6.22 -5.62 19.46
CA ARG A 249 7.16 -4.57 19.88
C ARG A 249 7.20 -4.53 21.41
N LEU A 250 8.36 -4.13 21.96
CA LEU A 250 8.49 -3.95 23.41
C LEU A 250 7.42 -2.99 23.96
N ARG A 251 7.05 -1.96 23.19
CA ARG A 251 6.01 -1.02 23.58
C ARG A 251 4.62 -1.65 23.60
N GLU A 252 4.25 -2.46 22.58
CA GLU A 252 2.97 -3.18 22.55
C GLU A 252 2.82 -4.10 23.78
N ILE A 253 3.91 -4.80 24.14
CA ILE A 253 3.96 -5.67 25.33
C ILE A 253 3.86 -4.84 26.61
N ALA A 254 4.56 -3.71 26.67
CA ALA A 254 4.57 -2.80 27.81
C ALA A 254 3.19 -2.17 28.06
N ASP A 255 2.54 -1.69 27.01
CA ASP A 255 1.19 -1.11 27.05
C ASP A 255 0.18 -2.16 27.56
N HIS A 256 0.28 -3.42 27.08
CA HIS A 256 -0.58 -4.51 27.52
C HIS A 256 -0.35 -4.88 29.01
N LEU A 257 0.91 -4.93 29.45
CA LEU A 257 1.28 -5.23 30.83
C LEU A 257 1.15 -4.01 31.77
N ARG A 258 0.79 -2.84 31.26
CA ARG A 258 0.72 -1.55 31.99
C ARG A 258 2.03 -1.21 32.71
N VAL A 259 3.17 -1.44 32.06
CA VAL A 259 4.51 -1.12 32.57
C VAL A 259 5.29 -0.27 31.59
N HIS A 260 6.37 0.36 32.05
CA HIS A 260 7.25 1.07 31.14
C HIS A 260 8.03 0.08 30.23
N TYR A 261 8.27 0.45 28.96
CA TYR A 261 8.94 -0.40 27.99
C TYR A 261 10.34 -0.86 28.43
N ALA A 262 11.06 -0.07 29.23
CA ALA A 262 12.36 -0.45 29.79
C ALA A 262 12.24 -1.64 30.78
N THR A 263 11.10 -1.79 31.46
CA THR A 263 10.82 -2.95 32.32
C THR A 263 10.69 -4.23 31.49
N VAL A 264 9.98 -4.14 30.37
CA VAL A 264 9.84 -5.27 29.42
C VAL A 264 11.22 -5.64 28.83
N SER A 265 12.03 -4.65 28.47
CA SER A 265 13.39 -4.85 27.96
C SER A 265 14.29 -5.57 28.99
N ARG A 266 14.23 -5.18 30.27
CA ARG A 266 14.98 -5.84 31.36
C ARG A 266 14.51 -7.29 31.58
N ARG A 267 13.22 -7.56 31.61
CA ARG A 267 12.65 -8.91 31.73
C ARG A 267 13.06 -9.80 30.54
N LEU A 268 13.06 -9.23 29.34
CA LEU A 268 13.51 -9.95 28.14
C LEU A 268 14.99 -10.35 28.23
N ARG A 269 15.88 -9.48 28.73
CA ARG A 269 17.31 -9.81 28.95
C ARG A 269 17.49 -10.91 29.98
N LYS A 270 16.78 -10.87 31.11
CA LYS A 270 16.83 -11.94 32.11
C LYS A 270 16.47 -13.33 31.57
N THR A 271 15.60 -13.39 30.55
CA THR A 271 15.29 -14.67 29.87
C THR A 271 16.38 -15.12 28.89
N GLU A 272 17.39 -14.29 28.62
CA GLU A 272 18.58 -14.62 27.83
C GLU A 272 19.65 -15.26 28.69
N ASP A 273 19.89 -14.70 29.87
CA ASP A 273 20.94 -15.17 30.80
C ASP A 273 20.67 -16.58 31.39
N VAL A 274 19.41 -17.06 31.33
CA VAL A 274 19.02 -18.41 31.83
C VAL A 274 19.26 -19.52 30.77
N ARG A 275 19.68 -19.19 29.54
CA ARG A 275 19.96 -20.18 28.47
C ARG A 275 21.43 -20.48 28.26
N ASP A 276 22.31 -19.73 28.89
CA ASP A 276 23.81 -19.91 28.80
C ASP A 276 24.40 -20.53 30.08
N VAL A 277 23.59 -21.22 30.89
CA VAL A 277 24.03 -22.05 32.03
C VAL A 277 23.60 -23.49 31.83
#